data_952783204f72c0cde3d969e7b2250602
#
_entry.id   952783204f72c0cde3d969e7b2250602
#
_cell.length_a   1.000
_cell.length_b   1.000
_cell.length_c   1.000
_cell.angle_alpha   90.00
_cell.angle_beta   90.00
_cell.angle_gamma   90.00
#
_symmetry.space_group_name_H-M   'P 1'
#
loop_
_entity.id
_entity.type
_entity.pdbx_description
1 polymer ?
#
loop_
_entity_poly.entity_id
_entity_poly.type
_entity_poly.pdbx_seq_one_letter_code
_entity_poly.pdbx_strand_id
1 'polypeptide(L)' 'MQGEYIIKQISVFSENKPGRLAAIAEALEKSNVNIFAFSIAEANSFGVVRALVDKPDIARSVLEKLGFAVQFTDV' A
#
# COMPACT_ATOMS: atom_id res chain seq x y z
N MET A 1 1.91 20.08 17.08
CA MET A 1 1.81 19.56 16.84
C MET A 1 1.77 19.39 16.26
N GLN A 2 1.99 19.27 16.22
CA GLN A 2 1.87 18.84 15.71
C GLN A 2 1.92 18.34 14.98
N GLY A 3 2.83 18.55 15.01
CA GLY A 3 3.06 17.77 13.84
C GLY A 3 2.15 16.59 13.82
N GLU A 4 1.29 16.67 12.97
CA GLU A 4 0.28 15.64 12.93
C GLU A 4 0.58 14.65 11.86
N TYR A 5 0.73 13.42 12.26
CA TYR A 5 0.82 12.34 11.30
C TYR A 5 -0.55 11.80 11.05
N ILE A 6 -0.95 11.80 9.81
CA ILE A 6 -2.16 11.11 9.43
C ILE A 6 -1.71 9.78 8.87
N ILE A 7 -1.86 8.75 9.68
CA ILE A 7 -1.49 7.40 9.27
C ILE A 7 -2.78 6.67 8.90
N LYS A 8 -2.84 6.18 7.69
CA LYS A 8 -4.01 5.45 7.24
C LYS A 8 -3.61 4.08 6.74
N GLN A 9 -4.54 3.16 6.85
CA GLN A 9 -4.37 1.85 6.28
C GLN A 9 -4.83 1.90 4.82
N ILE A 10 -3.96 1.43 3.94
CA ILE A 10 -4.36 1.23 2.56
C ILE A 10 -4.46 -0.27 2.31
N SER A 11 -5.39 -0.64 1.46
CA SER A 11 -5.55 -2.02 1.00
C SER A 11 -5.29 -2.03 -0.49
N VAL A 12 -4.30 -2.79 -0.91
CA VAL A 12 -3.90 -2.87 -2.31
C VAL A 12 -4.25 -4.26 -2.82
N PHE A 13 -5.02 -4.31 -3.88
CA PHE A 13 -5.46 -5.57 -4.46
C PHE A 13 -4.54 -5.92 -5.62
N SER A 14 -4.05 -7.13 -5.63
CA SER A 14 -3.06 -7.56 -6.61
C SER A 14 -3.23 -9.04 -6.91
N GLU A 15 -2.69 -9.44 -8.06
CA GLU A 15 -2.54 -10.85 -8.32
C GLU A 15 -1.50 -11.39 -7.34
N ASN A 16 -1.72 -12.62 -6.88
CA ASN A 16 -0.81 -13.24 -5.92
C ASN A 16 0.41 -13.82 -6.64
N LYS A 17 1.27 -12.94 -7.09
CA LYS A 17 2.51 -13.29 -7.78
C LYS A 17 3.65 -12.53 -7.13
N PRO A 18 4.78 -13.18 -6.91
CA PRO A 18 5.90 -12.54 -6.21
C PRO A 18 6.35 -11.21 -6.80
N GLY A 19 6.42 -11.11 -8.12
CA GLY A 19 6.84 -9.88 -8.77
C GLY A 19 5.85 -8.73 -8.54
N ARG A 20 4.56 -9.04 -8.51
CA ARG A 20 3.53 -8.02 -8.30
C ARG A 20 3.57 -7.49 -6.87
N LEU A 21 3.72 -8.41 -5.92
CA LEU A 21 3.77 -8.00 -4.52
C LEU A 21 5.02 -7.19 -4.22
N ALA A 22 6.15 -7.59 -4.79
CA ALA A 22 7.39 -6.85 -4.61
C ALA A 22 7.30 -5.45 -5.21
N ALA A 23 6.59 -5.30 -6.32
CA ALA A 23 6.43 -4.00 -6.98
C ALA A 23 5.71 -2.99 -6.08
N ILE A 24 4.77 -3.46 -5.27
CA ILE A 24 4.05 -2.58 -4.35
C ILE A 24 5.01 -1.98 -3.32
N ALA A 25 5.80 -2.82 -2.69
CA ALA A 25 6.74 -2.37 -1.67
C ALA A 25 7.79 -1.43 -2.28
N GLU A 26 8.30 -1.78 -3.44
CA GLU A 26 9.31 -0.98 -4.12
C GLU A 26 8.78 0.40 -4.50
N ALA A 27 7.54 0.45 -5.00
CA ALA A 27 6.93 1.70 -5.41
C ALA A 27 6.77 2.64 -4.22
N LEU A 28 6.34 2.11 -3.08
CA LEU A 28 6.18 2.90 -1.87
C LEU A 28 7.53 3.42 -1.37
N GLU A 29 8.54 2.58 -1.41
CA GLU A 29 9.88 2.99 -0.99
C GLU A 29 10.43 4.13 -1.86
N LYS A 30 10.28 3.99 -3.17
CA LYS A 30 10.78 5.00 -4.11
C LYS A 30 10.07 6.34 -3.97
N SER A 31 8.85 6.33 -3.47
CA SER A 31 8.05 7.52 -3.30
C SER A 31 8.21 8.17 -1.94
N ASN A 32 9.15 7.67 -1.14
CA ASN A 32 9.40 8.16 0.21
C ASN A 32 8.19 8.04 1.13
N VAL A 33 7.38 7.05 0.90
CA VAL A 33 6.26 6.75 1.78
C VAL A 33 6.76 5.84 2.89
N ASN A 34 6.59 6.25 4.12
CA ASN A 34 6.98 5.42 5.25
C ASN A 34 5.90 4.39 5.53
N ILE A 35 6.32 3.16 5.69
CA ILE A 35 5.42 2.04 5.98
C ILE A 35 5.63 1.65 7.43
N PHE A 36 4.57 1.76 8.24
CA PHE A 36 4.64 1.43 9.66
C PHE A 36 4.22 0.01 9.96
N ALA A 37 3.40 -0.56 9.08
CA ALA A 37 2.99 -1.95 9.21
C ALA A 37 2.65 -2.45 7.82
N PHE A 38 2.88 -3.73 7.60
CA PHE A 38 2.70 -4.31 6.28
C PHE A 38 2.26 -5.76 6.49
N SER A 39 1.18 -6.14 5.85
CA SER A 39 0.72 -7.52 5.92
C SER A 39 0.13 -7.93 4.58
N ILE A 40 0.18 -9.22 4.31
CA ILE A 40 -0.34 -9.77 3.07
C ILE A 40 -1.32 -10.86 3.43
N ALA A 41 -2.53 -10.74 2.88
CA ALA A 41 -3.53 -11.80 3.00
C ALA A 41 -3.71 -12.39 1.62
N GLU A 42 -3.53 -13.68 1.51
CA GLU A 42 -3.61 -14.37 0.23
C GLU A 42 -4.83 -15.26 0.18
N ALA A 43 -5.47 -15.28 -0.98
CA ALA A 43 -6.59 -16.17 -1.23
C ALA A 43 -6.57 -16.56 -2.69
N ASN A 44 -6.27 -17.81 -2.97
CA ASN A 44 -6.20 -18.33 -4.34
C ASN A 44 -5.24 -17.51 -5.20
N SER A 45 -5.75 -16.91 -6.27
CA SER A 45 -4.90 -16.16 -7.20
C SER A 45 -4.79 -14.68 -6.87
N PHE A 46 -5.44 -14.24 -5.81
CA PHE A 46 -5.40 -12.83 -5.42
C PHE A 46 -4.78 -12.65 -4.07
N GLY A 47 -4.20 -11.48 -3.88
CA GLY A 47 -3.68 -11.09 -2.59
C GLY A 47 -4.16 -9.69 -2.25
N VAL A 48 -4.29 -9.42 -0.96
CA VAL A 48 -4.58 -8.09 -0.46
C VAL A 48 -3.40 -7.69 0.41
N VAL A 49 -2.75 -6.61 0.01
CA VAL A 49 -1.65 -6.07 0.80
C VAL A 49 -2.21 -4.93 1.64
N ARG A 50 -2.06 -5.02 2.94
CA ARG A 50 -2.48 -3.97 3.85
C ARG A 50 -1.26 -3.30 4.43
N ALA A 51 -1.24 -1.99 4.36
CA ALA A 51 -0.11 -1.24 4.87
C ALA A 51 -0.60 0.00 5.60
N LEU A 52 0.07 0.32 6.70
CA LEU A 52 -0.14 1.58 7.40
C LEU A 52 0.94 2.53 6.91
N VAL A 53 0.53 3.64 6.31
CA VAL A 53 1.45 4.57 5.69
C VAL A 53 1.19 6.00 6.16
N ASP A 54 2.21 6.82 6.10
CA ASP A 54 2.12 8.22 6.52
C ASP A 54 1.68 9.16 5.37
N LYS A 55 1.76 8.69 4.14
CA LYS A 55 1.38 9.49 2.97
C LYS A 55 0.43 8.71 2.09
N PRO A 56 -0.80 8.49 2.57
CA PRO A 56 -1.74 7.63 1.85
C PRO A 56 -2.11 8.13 0.46
N ASP A 57 -2.20 9.44 0.28
CA ASP A 57 -2.55 9.99 -1.04
C ASP A 57 -1.46 9.72 -2.07
N ILE A 58 -0.21 9.88 -1.67
CA ILE A 58 0.93 9.61 -2.55
C ILE A 58 1.00 8.12 -2.85
N ALA A 59 0.84 7.30 -1.84
CA ALA A 59 0.85 5.85 -2.00
C ALA A 59 -0.19 5.39 -2.99
N ARG A 60 -1.41 5.90 -2.84
CA ARG A 60 -2.49 5.55 -3.75
C ARG A 60 -2.19 5.96 -5.17
N SER A 61 -1.74 7.20 -5.36
CA SER A 61 -1.45 7.73 -6.68
C SER A 61 -0.38 6.90 -7.40
N VAL A 62 0.69 6.57 -6.70
CA VAL A 62 1.78 5.80 -7.27
C VAL A 62 1.32 4.40 -7.65
N LEU A 63 0.57 3.76 -6.76
CA LEU A 63 0.14 2.39 -7.00
C LEU A 63 -0.92 2.31 -8.09
N GLU A 64 -1.82 3.29 -8.17
CA GLU A 64 -2.81 3.31 -9.23
C GLU A 64 -2.17 3.49 -10.60
N LYS A 65 -1.10 4.26 -10.67
CA LYS A 65 -0.36 4.42 -11.92
C LYS A 65 0.26 3.11 -12.40
N LEU A 66 0.54 2.22 -11.48
CA LEU A 66 1.09 0.91 -11.80
C LEU A 66 0.00 -0.12 -12.10
N GLY A 67 -1.25 0.28 -12.01
CA GLY A 67 -2.36 -0.61 -12.32
C GLY A 67 -2.95 -1.35 -11.14
N PHE A 68 -2.58 -0.98 -9.92
CA PHE A 68 -3.15 -1.61 -8.74
C PHE A 68 -4.40 -0.87 -8.28
N ALA A 69 -5.36 -1.63 -7.77
CA ALA A 69 -6.54 -1.05 -7.13
C ALA A 69 -6.22 -0.81 -5.66
N VAL A 70 -6.50 0.39 -5.19
CA VAL A 70 -6.16 0.80 -3.83
C VAL A 70 -7.40 1.35 -3.14
N GLN A 71 -7.62 0.93 -1.90
CA GLN A 71 -8.69 1.46 -1.08
C GLN A 71 -8.10 1.95 0.24
N PHE A 72 -8.68 3.02 0.76
CA PHE A 72 -8.32 3.51 2.08
C PHE A 72 -9.25 2.90 3.10
N THR A 73 -8.71 2.57 4.26
CA THR A 73 -9.49 2.10 5.38
C THR A 73 -9.13 2.97 6.57
N ASP A 74 -10.12 3.59 7.17
CA ASP A 74 -9.87 4.38 8.36
C ASP A 74 -9.53 3.46 9.53
N VAL A 75 -8.57 3.91 10.27
CA VAL A 75 -8.10 3.14 11.42
C VAL A 75 -8.68 3.70 12.71
#